data_9475ff75cdd68d1530fe832087eec31e
#
_entry.id   9475ff75cdd68d1530fe832087eec31e
#
_cell.length_a   1.000
_cell.length_b   1.000
_cell.length_c   1.000
_cell.angle_alpha   90.00
_cell.angle_beta   90.00
_cell.angle_gamma   90.00
#
_symmetry.space_group_name_H-M   'P 1'
#
loop_
_entity.id
_entity.type
_entity.pdbx_description
1 polymer ?
#
loop_
_entity_poly.entity_id
_entity_poly.type
_entity_poly.pdbx_seq_one_letter_code
_entity_poly.pdbx_strand_id
1 'polypeptide(L)'
;LVLLDSDFSAMPSVVNEGRRVINNIQRAASLFLVKNIFSLFLSIISLFTVMPYPLEPIHLSVISAMTIGVPSFILTFEPRYDRVRGRFLPGVLRRAFPGGLTNVFVVLLCQLFMVVFALPQDEVSTICAAILSFVGLLVLYQICKPFNWFRRLLWWAMAAGIVLCFTLLGDILDLRTWTDEVRLVMFTLLVMTPTVFLAIQRIQFLCL
;
A
#
# COMPACT_ATOMS: atom_id res chain seq x y z
N LEU A 1 3.16 25.94 -23.66
CA LEU A 1 1.76 25.94 -24.05
C LEU A 1 1.57 26.95 -25.16
N VAL A 2 1.01 26.55 -26.30
CA VAL A 2 0.72 27.45 -27.41
C VAL A 2 -0.81 27.53 -27.54
N LEU A 3 -1.35 28.73 -27.47
CA LEU A 3 -2.77 28.97 -27.72
C LEU A 3 -2.95 29.27 -29.22
N LEU A 4 -3.56 28.34 -29.94
CA LEU A 4 -3.71 28.43 -31.39
C LEU A 4 -4.59 29.60 -31.80
N ASP A 5 -5.64 29.88 -31.03
CA ASP A 5 -6.61 30.95 -31.33
C ASP A 5 -6.37 32.22 -30.48
N SER A 6 -5.25 32.29 -29.73
CA SER A 6 -4.94 33.38 -28.79
C SER A 6 -6.06 33.70 -27.78
N ASP A 7 -6.96 32.73 -27.54
CA ASP A 7 -8.09 32.90 -26.64
C ASP A 7 -7.70 32.53 -25.21
N PHE A 8 -7.57 33.53 -24.35
CA PHE A 8 -7.25 33.36 -22.92
C PHE A 8 -8.40 32.79 -22.08
N SER A 9 -9.62 32.72 -22.59
CA SER A 9 -10.77 32.14 -21.88
C SER A 9 -10.59 30.63 -21.60
N ALA A 10 -9.81 29.95 -22.41
CA ALA A 10 -9.45 28.52 -22.23
C ALA A 10 -8.44 28.26 -21.08
N MET A 11 -7.70 29.27 -20.60
CA MET A 11 -6.64 29.10 -19.61
C MET A 11 -7.10 28.49 -18.27
N PRO A 12 -8.24 28.87 -17.68
CA PRO A 12 -8.73 28.24 -16.45
C PRO A 12 -8.97 26.74 -16.61
N SER A 13 -9.51 26.31 -17.75
CA SER A 13 -9.74 24.91 -18.07
C SER A 13 -8.43 24.12 -18.17
N VAL A 14 -7.43 24.66 -18.88
CA VAL A 14 -6.11 24.07 -19.02
C VAL A 14 -5.40 23.93 -17.67
N VAL A 15 -5.46 24.96 -16.82
CA VAL A 15 -4.88 24.92 -15.48
C VAL A 15 -5.56 23.87 -14.61
N ASN A 16 -6.88 23.75 -14.69
CA ASN A 16 -7.62 22.73 -13.93
C ASN A 16 -7.28 21.32 -14.41
N GLU A 17 -7.17 21.09 -15.72
CA GLU A 17 -6.77 19.78 -16.25
C GLU A 17 -5.32 19.44 -15.85
N GLY A 18 -4.40 20.40 -15.89
CA GLY A 18 -3.05 20.23 -15.38
C GLY A 18 -3.01 19.84 -13.89
N ARG A 19 -3.83 20.47 -13.06
CA ARG A 19 -3.98 20.10 -11.63
C ARG A 19 -4.53 18.69 -11.46
N ARG A 20 -5.54 18.30 -12.24
CA ARG A 20 -6.11 16.96 -12.24
C ARG A 20 -5.05 15.91 -12.54
N VAL A 21 -4.29 16.08 -13.61
CA VAL A 21 -3.22 15.17 -14.03
C VAL A 21 -2.16 15.02 -12.93
N ILE A 22 -1.64 16.13 -12.41
CA ILE A 22 -0.60 16.10 -11.36
C ILE A 22 -1.12 15.41 -10.09
N ASN A 23 -2.34 15.72 -9.64
CA ASN A 23 -2.92 15.08 -8.46
C ASN A 23 -3.10 13.57 -8.65
N ASN A 24 -3.54 13.12 -9.83
CA ASN A 24 -3.70 11.70 -10.13
C ASN A 24 -2.36 10.97 -10.18
N ILE A 25 -1.36 11.54 -10.85
CA ILE A 25 0.00 10.97 -10.88
C ILE A 25 0.57 10.91 -9.47
N GLN A 26 0.38 11.93 -8.63
CA GLN A 26 0.89 11.95 -7.27
C GLN A 26 0.26 10.85 -6.38
N ARG A 27 -1.04 10.58 -6.55
CA ARG A 27 -1.72 9.47 -5.85
C ARG A 27 -1.18 8.11 -6.29
N ALA A 28 -1.17 7.86 -7.60
CA ALA A 28 -0.66 6.61 -8.16
C ALA A 28 0.81 6.38 -7.76
N ALA A 29 1.67 7.37 -7.95
CA ALA A 29 3.08 7.30 -7.57
C ALA A 29 3.26 6.99 -6.07
N SER A 30 2.41 7.55 -5.19
CA SER A 30 2.47 7.24 -3.76
C SER A 30 2.17 5.78 -3.47
N LEU A 31 1.18 5.18 -4.13
CA LEU A 31 0.85 3.75 -3.97
C LEU A 31 1.97 2.84 -4.48
N PHE A 32 2.49 3.11 -5.69
CA PHE A 32 3.60 2.33 -6.26
C PHE A 32 4.88 2.43 -5.41
N LEU A 33 5.16 3.60 -4.86
CA LEU A 33 6.38 3.84 -4.11
C LEU A 33 6.40 3.08 -2.77
N VAL A 34 5.25 2.81 -2.15
CA VAL A 34 5.15 1.94 -0.96
C VAL A 34 5.79 0.58 -1.22
N LYS A 35 5.42 -0.06 -2.35
CA LYS A 35 5.97 -1.35 -2.75
C LYS A 35 7.48 -1.27 -3.01
N ASN A 36 7.93 -0.22 -3.71
CA ASN A 36 9.35 -0.06 -4.05
C ASN A 36 10.20 0.17 -2.80
N ILE A 37 9.73 0.98 -1.84
CA ILE A 37 10.41 1.18 -0.55
C ILE A 37 10.50 -0.14 0.21
N PHE A 38 9.39 -0.86 0.35
CA PHE A 38 9.36 -2.16 0.99
C PHE A 38 10.34 -3.14 0.34
N SER A 39 10.26 -3.31 -0.98
CA SER A 39 11.12 -4.24 -1.72
C SER A 39 12.60 -3.88 -1.60
N LEU A 40 12.96 -2.59 -1.68
CA LEU A 40 14.33 -2.12 -1.54
C LEU A 40 14.90 -2.46 -0.16
N PHE A 41 14.20 -2.09 0.92
CA PHE A 41 14.67 -2.35 2.27
C PHE A 41 14.73 -3.83 2.58
N LEU A 42 13.73 -4.61 2.17
CA LEU A 42 13.72 -6.04 2.38
C LEU A 42 14.85 -6.74 1.61
N SER A 43 15.13 -6.33 0.38
CA SER A 43 16.25 -6.84 -0.40
C SER A 43 17.60 -6.54 0.26
N ILE A 44 17.79 -5.33 0.78
CA ILE A 44 19.01 -4.97 1.51
C ILE A 44 19.15 -5.84 2.77
N ILE A 45 18.08 -6.01 3.54
CA ILE A 45 18.11 -6.83 4.76
C ILE A 45 18.40 -8.29 4.43
N SER A 46 17.81 -8.84 3.37
CA SER A 46 18.05 -10.23 2.97
C SER A 46 19.48 -10.51 2.51
N LEU A 47 20.24 -9.49 2.10
CA LEU A 47 21.69 -9.65 1.84
C LEU A 47 22.51 -9.94 3.10
N PHE A 48 22.03 -9.47 4.25
CA PHE A 48 22.72 -9.66 5.55
C PHE A 48 22.12 -10.79 6.39
N THR A 49 20.96 -11.31 6.01
CA THR A 49 20.28 -12.39 6.71
C THR A 49 20.23 -13.64 5.84
N VAL A 50 20.54 -14.79 6.40
CA VAL A 50 20.44 -16.10 5.69
C VAL A 50 18.99 -16.59 5.61
N MET A 51 18.02 -15.76 5.97
CA MET A 51 16.60 -16.16 5.98
C MET A 51 16.01 -16.18 4.57
N PRO A 52 15.17 -17.19 4.26
CA PRO A 52 14.49 -17.25 2.97
C PRO A 52 13.53 -16.05 2.82
N TYR A 53 13.33 -15.61 1.58
CA TYR A 53 12.38 -14.54 1.30
C TYR A 53 10.95 -15.01 1.67
N PRO A 54 10.22 -14.27 2.53
CA PRO A 54 8.98 -14.79 3.13
C PRO A 54 7.76 -14.73 2.22
N LEU A 55 7.89 -14.25 1.00
CA LEU A 55 6.78 -13.99 0.08
C LEU A 55 7.02 -14.59 -1.28
N GLU A 56 6.03 -15.27 -1.81
CA GLU A 56 6.05 -15.74 -3.19
C GLU A 56 5.63 -14.63 -4.18
N PRO A 57 6.16 -14.66 -5.43
CA PRO A 57 5.81 -13.67 -6.44
C PRO A 57 4.31 -13.58 -6.74
N ILE A 58 3.59 -14.69 -6.62
CA ILE A 58 2.15 -14.75 -6.85
C ILE A 58 1.39 -13.91 -5.81
N HIS A 59 1.77 -14.03 -4.52
CA HIS A 59 1.17 -13.22 -3.44
C HIS A 59 1.40 -11.73 -3.67
N LEU A 60 2.64 -11.34 -4.01
CA LEU A 60 2.99 -9.95 -4.31
C LEU A 60 2.20 -9.40 -5.52
N SER A 61 1.92 -10.23 -6.50
CA SER A 61 1.17 -9.83 -7.69
C SER A 61 -0.28 -9.54 -7.35
N VAL A 62 -0.94 -10.43 -6.62
CA VAL A 62 -2.35 -10.25 -6.19
C VAL A 62 -2.49 -9.06 -5.24
N ILE A 63 -1.61 -8.95 -4.24
CA ILE A 63 -1.60 -7.83 -3.30
C ILE A 63 -1.43 -6.51 -4.07
N SER A 64 -0.46 -6.45 -4.99
CA SER A 64 -0.19 -5.25 -5.78
C SER A 64 -1.36 -4.89 -6.70
N ALA A 65 -2.02 -5.87 -7.31
CA ALA A 65 -3.20 -5.62 -8.13
C ALA A 65 -4.32 -4.98 -7.30
N MET A 66 -4.63 -5.56 -6.13
CA MET A 66 -5.75 -5.12 -5.28
C MET A 66 -5.46 -3.84 -4.48
N THR A 67 -4.23 -3.62 -4.03
CA THR A 67 -3.91 -2.45 -3.19
C THR A 67 -3.33 -1.27 -3.96
N ILE A 68 -2.78 -1.51 -5.17
CA ILE A 68 -2.11 -0.48 -5.97
C ILE A 68 -2.78 -0.32 -7.33
N GLY A 69 -2.83 -1.39 -8.14
CA GLY A 69 -3.22 -1.32 -9.54
C GLY A 69 -4.66 -0.86 -9.72
N VAL A 70 -5.61 -1.64 -9.21
CA VAL A 70 -7.04 -1.35 -9.33
C VAL A 70 -7.41 -0.01 -8.68
N PRO A 71 -6.98 0.30 -7.44
CA PRO A 71 -7.28 1.60 -6.83
C PRO A 71 -6.68 2.78 -7.60
N SER A 72 -5.45 2.67 -8.09
CA SER A 72 -4.82 3.74 -8.87
C SER A 72 -5.60 4.03 -10.15
N PHE A 73 -6.02 2.97 -10.84
CA PHE A 73 -6.81 3.09 -12.06
C PHE A 73 -8.16 3.76 -11.80
N ILE A 74 -8.91 3.27 -10.81
CA ILE A 74 -10.24 3.80 -10.47
C ILE A 74 -10.15 5.26 -10.00
N LEU A 75 -9.14 5.61 -9.17
CA LEU A 75 -8.95 6.99 -8.70
C LEU A 75 -8.60 7.98 -9.83
N THR A 76 -8.13 7.49 -10.98
CA THR A 76 -7.85 8.35 -12.14
C THR A 76 -9.14 8.93 -12.74
N PHE A 77 -10.27 8.22 -12.63
CA PHE A 77 -11.57 8.70 -13.11
C PHE A 77 -12.16 9.80 -12.21
N GLU A 78 -11.70 9.92 -10.97
CA GLU A 78 -12.19 10.96 -10.07
C GLU A 78 -11.42 12.28 -10.29
N PRO A 79 -12.07 13.35 -10.81
CA PRO A 79 -11.42 14.63 -11.02
C PRO A 79 -11.08 15.29 -9.69
N ARG A 80 -9.82 15.70 -9.54
CA ARG A 80 -9.33 16.46 -8.39
C ARG A 80 -8.58 17.69 -8.84
N TYR A 81 -9.16 18.87 -8.57
CA TYR A 81 -8.63 20.16 -8.99
C TYR A 81 -7.93 20.94 -7.88
N ASP A 82 -7.57 20.25 -6.77
CA ASP A 82 -6.89 20.89 -5.66
C ASP A 82 -5.57 21.54 -6.10
N ARG A 83 -5.26 22.67 -5.51
CA ARG A 83 -3.97 23.34 -5.77
C ARG A 83 -2.82 22.42 -5.36
N VAL A 84 -1.96 22.12 -6.31
CA VAL A 84 -0.69 21.41 -6.04
C VAL A 84 0.22 22.37 -5.28
N ARG A 85 0.51 22.05 -4.02
CA ARG A 85 1.40 22.82 -3.16
C ARG A 85 2.67 22.01 -2.87
N GLY A 86 3.82 22.68 -2.90
CA GLY A 86 5.12 22.07 -2.59
C GLY A 86 5.74 21.29 -3.75
N ARG A 87 6.83 20.60 -3.45
CA ARG A 87 7.57 19.79 -4.43
C ARG A 87 6.91 18.42 -4.60
N PHE A 88 6.84 17.92 -5.82
CA PHE A 88 6.20 16.67 -6.18
C PHE A 88 6.79 15.47 -5.42
N LEU A 89 8.10 15.26 -5.53
CA LEU A 89 8.79 14.09 -4.98
C LEU A 89 8.72 13.99 -3.44
N PRO A 90 9.00 15.06 -2.66
CA PRO A 90 8.82 15.02 -1.22
C PRO A 90 7.38 14.73 -0.78
N GLY A 91 6.39 15.23 -1.53
CA GLY A 91 4.98 14.95 -1.26
C GLY A 91 4.59 13.48 -1.44
N VAL A 92 5.13 12.83 -2.48
CA VAL A 92 4.94 11.41 -2.77
C VAL A 92 5.66 10.54 -1.73
N LEU A 93 6.93 10.84 -1.45
CA LEU A 93 7.73 10.14 -0.44
C LEU A 93 7.07 10.19 0.95
N ARG A 94 6.62 11.38 1.37
CA ARG A 94 5.96 11.56 2.66
C ARG A 94 4.72 10.68 2.85
N ARG A 95 4.00 10.39 1.77
CA ARG A 95 2.81 9.53 1.81
C ARG A 95 3.17 8.04 1.75
N ALA A 96 4.22 7.69 1.01
CA ALA A 96 4.61 6.30 0.78
C ALA A 96 5.50 5.72 1.89
N PHE A 97 6.36 6.53 2.49
CA PHE A 97 7.38 6.10 3.44
C PHE A 97 6.80 5.37 4.67
N PRO A 98 5.74 5.87 5.35
CA PRO A 98 5.17 5.16 6.48
C PRO A 98 4.67 3.75 6.11
N GLY A 99 3.99 3.61 4.98
CA GLY A 99 3.51 2.31 4.51
C GLY A 99 4.64 1.35 4.17
N GLY A 100 5.65 1.81 3.43
CA GLY A 100 6.81 1.01 3.08
C GLY A 100 7.58 0.51 4.30
N LEU A 101 7.88 1.38 5.26
CA LEU A 101 8.58 1.00 6.49
C LEU A 101 7.73 0.11 7.40
N THR A 102 6.42 0.33 7.48
CA THR A 102 5.53 -0.54 8.25
C THR A 102 5.56 -1.95 7.67
N ASN A 103 5.51 -2.11 6.36
CA ASN A 103 5.64 -3.40 5.71
C ASN A 103 6.96 -4.10 6.06
N VAL A 104 8.09 -3.39 5.98
CA VAL A 104 9.41 -3.94 6.35
C VAL A 104 9.40 -4.42 7.80
N PHE A 105 8.96 -3.56 8.71
CA PHE A 105 8.96 -3.86 10.14
C PHE A 105 8.09 -5.08 10.48
N VAL A 106 6.88 -5.14 9.93
CA VAL A 106 5.95 -6.23 10.23
C VAL A 106 6.40 -7.55 9.60
N VAL A 107 6.99 -7.51 8.40
CA VAL A 107 7.56 -8.72 7.78
C VAL A 107 8.75 -9.24 8.58
N LEU A 108 9.61 -8.36 9.09
CA LEU A 108 10.72 -8.77 9.98
C LEU A 108 10.21 -9.39 11.29
N LEU A 109 9.17 -8.83 11.89
CA LEU A 109 8.52 -9.44 13.04
C LEU A 109 7.94 -10.82 12.71
N CYS A 110 7.31 -10.96 11.54
CA CYS A 110 6.77 -12.24 11.10
C CYS A 110 7.88 -13.29 10.95
N GLN A 111 9.02 -12.92 10.37
CA GLN A 111 10.19 -13.80 10.28
C GLN A 111 10.77 -14.15 11.67
N LEU A 112 10.76 -13.22 12.61
CA LEU A 112 11.16 -13.49 13.98
C LEU A 112 10.23 -14.52 14.64
N PHE A 113 8.91 -14.38 14.45
CA PHE A 113 7.95 -15.37 14.94
C PHE A 113 8.12 -16.74 14.29
N MET A 114 8.47 -16.79 12.99
CA MET A 114 8.82 -18.04 12.31
C MET A 114 9.93 -18.79 13.04
N VAL A 115 11.00 -18.08 13.42
CA VAL A 115 12.13 -18.71 14.12
C VAL A 115 11.75 -19.14 15.54
N VAL A 116 10.98 -18.30 16.27
CA VAL A 116 10.62 -18.54 17.67
C VAL A 116 9.62 -19.70 17.81
N PHE A 117 8.62 -19.76 16.94
CA PHE A 117 7.55 -20.76 16.98
C PHE A 117 7.79 -21.94 16.03
N ALA A 118 8.94 -21.95 15.32
CA ALA A 118 9.27 -22.97 14.31
C ALA A 118 8.15 -23.21 13.27
N LEU A 119 7.51 -22.10 12.83
CA LEU A 119 6.42 -22.17 11.87
C LEU A 119 6.92 -22.55 10.48
N PRO A 120 6.19 -23.37 9.71
CA PRO A 120 6.54 -23.68 8.33
C PRO A 120 6.46 -22.45 7.44
N GLN A 121 7.30 -22.41 6.40
CA GLN A 121 7.44 -21.24 5.52
C GLN A 121 6.12 -20.85 4.81
N ASP A 122 5.30 -21.83 4.45
CA ASP A 122 4.01 -21.64 3.77
C ASP A 122 3.03 -20.86 4.66
N GLU A 123 2.99 -21.14 5.96
CA GLU A 123 2.17 -20.44 6.93
C GLU A 123 2.64 -18.98 7.13
N VAL A 124 3.96 -18.78 7.17
CA VAL A 124 4.56 -17.45 7.28
C VAL A 124 4.27 -16.60 6.05
N SER A 125 4.35 -17.17 4.86
CA SER A 125 4.03 -16.46 3.61
C SER A 125 2.57 -16.00 3.59
N THR A 126 1.66 -16.83 4.08
CA THR A 126 0.23 -16.50 4.23
C THR A 126 0.01 -15.34 5.21
N ILE A 127 0.66 -15.37 6.38
CA ILE A 127 0.59 -14.29 7.37
C ILE A 127 1.13 -12.97 6.76
N CYS A 128 2.31 -13.03 6.14
CA CYS A 128 2.91 -11.87 5.49
C CYS A 128 2.00 -11.30 4.40
N ALA A 129 1.42 -12.13 3.56
CA ALA A 129 0.49 -11.69 2.51
C ALA A 129 -0.74 -10.99 3.08
N ALA A 130 -1.35 -11.53 4.12
CA ALA A 130 -2.50 -10.91 4.80
C ALA A 130 -2.14 -9.53 5.38
N ILE A 131 -0.99 -9.43 6.05
CA ILE A 131 -0.56 -8.19 6.68
C ILE A 131 -0.18 -7.13 5.65
N LEU A 132 0.55 -7.51 4.59
CA LEU A 132 0.87 -6.58 3.50
C LEU A 132 -0.40 -6.04 2.83
N SER A 133 -1.41 -6.91 2.63
CA SER A 133 -2.71 -6.49 2.11
C SER A 133 -3.37 -5.47 3.04
N PHE A 134 -3.32 -5.71 4.34
CA PHE A 134 -3.88 -4.80 5.34
C PHE A 134 -3.14 -3.45 5.38
N VAL A 135 -1.80 -3.44 5.35
CA VAL A 135 -1.02 -2.20 5.24
C VAL A 135 -1.36 -1.46 3.94
N GLY A 136 -1.51 -2.18 2.83
CA GLY A 136 -1.97 -1.62 1.56
C GLY A 136 -3.32 -0.90 1.69
N LEU A 137 -4.28 -1.49 2.43
CA LEU A 137 -5.57 -0.84 2.73
C LEU A 137 -5.42 0.38 3.63
N LEU A 138 -4.50 0.39 4.60
CA LEU A 138 -4.22 1.56 5.43
C LEU A 138 -3.63 2.72 4.61
N VAL A 139 -2.71 2.41 3.69
CA VAL A 139 -2.15 3.42 2.77
C VAL A 139 -3.23 3.94 1.83
N LEU A 140 -4.06 3.06 1.27
CA LEU A 140 -5.18 3.47 0.43
C LEU A 140 -6.17 4.34 1.20
N TYR A 141 -6.47 4.01 2.46
CA TYR A 141 -7.27 4.84 3.36
C TYR A 141 -6.69 6.26 3.49
N GLN A 142 -5.38 6.37 3.70
CA GLN A 142 -4.71 7.67 3.81
C GLN A 142 -4.79 8.48 2.51
N ILE A 143 -4.65 7.84 1.36
CA ILE A 143 -4.71 8.48 0.03
C ILE A 143 -6.14 8.91 -0.32
N CYS A 144 -7.14 8.16 0.12
CA CYS A 144 -8.54 8.47 -0.08
C CYS A 144 -9.05 9.64 0.77
N LYS A 145 -8.30 10.12 1.75
CA LYS A 145 -8.67 11.33 2.52
C LYS A 145 -8.57 12.61 1.68
N PRO A 146 -9.54 13.55 1.81
CA PRO A 146 -10.83 13.48 2.49
C PRO A 146 -11.80 12.52 1.79
N PHE A 147 -12.60 11.77 2.58
CA PHE A 147 -13.51 10.78 2.04
C PHE A 147 -14.73 11.42 1.37
N ASN A 148 -14.95 11.06 0.09
CA ASN A 148 -16.21 11.18 -0.61
C ASN A 148 -16.93 9.82 -0.61
N TRP A 149 -18.21 9.79 -0.98
CA TRP A 149 -18.97 8.55 -1.11
C TRP A 149 -18.27 7.54 -2.04
N PHE A 150 -17.78 8.01 -3.19
CA PHE A 150 -17.04 7.20 -4.17
C PHE A 150 -15.77 6.57 -3.58
N ARG A 151 -14.95 7.32 -2.85
CA ARG A 151 -13.71 6.82 -2.21
C ARG A 151 -14.00 5.85 -1.08
N ARG A 152 -15.12 6.06 -0.36
CA ARG A 152 -15.56 5.13 0.68
C ARG A 152 -15.97 3.81 0.07
N LEU A 153 -16.75 3.85 -1.03
CA LEU A 153 -17.14 2.65 -1.77
C LEU A 153 -15.92 1.92 -2.33
N LEU A 154 -14.97 2.65 -2.94
CA LEU A 154 -13.73 2.08 -3.44
C LEU A 154 -12.95 1.35 -2.34
N TRP A 155 -12.77 1.99 -1.20
CA TRP A 155 -12.02 1.39 -0.09
C TRP A 155 -12.68 0.08 0.41
N TRP A 156 -13.99 0.10 0.60
CA TRP A 156 -14.74 -1.10 0.99
C TRP A 156 -14.73 -2.18 -0.08
N ALA A 157 -14.82 -1.81 -1.35
CA ALA A 157 -14.73 -2.75 -2.47
C ALA A 157 -13.35 -3.43 -2.52
N MET A 158 -12.27 -2.68 -2.28
CA MET A 158 -10.92 -3.26 -2.21
C MET A 158 -10.74 -4.16 -0.99
N ALA A 159 -11.27 -3.77 0.18
CA ALA A 159 -11.25 -4.61 1.37
C ALA A 159 -12.01 -5.92 1.14
N ALA A 160 -13.22 -5.85 0.60
CA ALA A 160 -14.01 -7.02 0.23
C ALA A 160 -13.32 -7.88 -0.85
N GLY A 161 -12.71 -7.24 -1.86
CA GLY A 161 -11.96 -7.93 -2.90
C GLY A 161 -10.77 -8.71 -2.37
N ILE A 162 -10.02 -8.16 -1.41
CA ILE A 162 -8.91 -8.86 -0.74
C ILE A 162 -9.44 -10.07 0.02
N VAL A 163 -10.49 -9.90 0.84
CA VAL A 163 -11.10 -11.03 1.58
C VAL A 163 -11.57 -12.11 0.61
N LEU A 164 -12.23 -11.70 -0.50
CA LEU A 164 -12.70 -12.64 -1.52
C LEU A 164 -11.54 -13.38 -2.20
N CYS A 165 -10.44 -12.68 -2.52
CA CYS A 165 -9.25 -13.32 -3.08
C CYS A 165 -8.65 -14.35 -2.12
N PHE A 166 -8.54 -14.02 -0.83
CA PHE A 166 -8.00 -14.97 0.17
C PHE A 166 -8.92 -16.17 0.40
N THR A 167 -10.24 -16.02 0.26
CA THR A 167 -11.21 -17.12 0.48
C THR A 167 -11.43 -17.97 -0.77
N LEU A 168 -11.54 -17.38 -1.96
CA LEU A 168 -11.82 -18.11 -3.19
C LEU A 168 -10.57 -18.63 -3.91
N LEU A 169 -9.47 -17.88 -3.83
CA LEU A 169 -8.21 -18.24 -4.48
C LEU A 169 -7.20 -18.83 -3.50
N GLY A 170 -7.63 -19.14 -2.27
CA GLY A 170 -6.76 -19.69 -1.23
C GLY A 170 -5.99 -20.92 -1.70
N ASP A 171 -6.68 -21.85 -2.37
CA ASP A 171 -6.05 -23.08 -2.90
C ASP A 171 -5.07 -22.81 -4.05
N ILE A 172 -5.35 -21.80 -4.88
CA ILE A 172 -4.48 -21.40 -6.01
C ILE A 172 -3.26 -20.62 -5.51
N LEU A 173 -3.45 -19.86 -4.44
CA LEU A 173 -2.41 -19.06 -3.81
C LEU A 173 -1.60 -19.86 -2.78
N ASP A 174 -1.83 -21.16 -2.68
CA ASP A 174 -1.19 -22.06 -1.69
C ASP A 174 -1.27 -21.52 -0.24
N LEU A 175 -2.39 -20.86 0.06
CA LEU A 175 -2.70 -20.33 1.39
C LEU A 175 -3.28 -21.47 2.22
N ARG A 176 -2.43 -22.15 2.99
CA ARG A 176 -2.84 -23.31 3.79
C ARG A 176 -3.73 -22.96 4.98
N THR A 177 -4.40 -24.01 5.45
CA THR A 177 -5.34 -24.00 6.58
C THR A 177 -4.69 -23.42 7.85
N TRP A 178 -5.39 -22.49 8.41
CA TRP A 178 -5.03 -21.70 9.58
C TRP A 178 -4.98 -22.58 10.84
N THR A 179 -3.79 -22.92 11.29
CA THR A 179 -3.60 -23.48 12.63
C THR A 179 -3.93 -22.41 13.68
N ASP A 180 -4.26 -22.83 14.89
CA ASP A 180 -4.63 -21.87 15.95
C ASP A 180 -3.45 -20.94 16.31
N GLU A 181 -2.22 -21.43 16.19
CA GLU A 181 -0.99 -20.66 16.37
C GLU A 181 -0.85 -19.56 15.31
N VAL A 182 -1.09 -19.88 14.03
CA VAL A 182 -1.08 -18.93 12.91
C VAL A 182 -2.13 -17.84 13.10
N ARG A 183 -3.34 -18.20 13.52
CA ARG A 183 -4.41 -17.24 13.79
C ARG A 183 -4.02 -16.25 14.90
N LEU A 184 -3.40 -16.74 15.98
CA LEU A 184 -2.97 -15.93 17.10
C LEU A 184 -1.89 -14.94 16.67
N VAL A 185 -0.85 -15.41 15.97
CA VAL A 185 0.24 -14.57 15.44
C VAL A 185 -0.33 -13.52 14.48
N MET A 186 -1.16 -13.94 13.53
CA MET A 186 -1.78 -13.03 12.56
C MET A 186 -2.64 -11.97 13.24
N PHE A 187 -3.51 -12.35 14.19
CA PHE A 187 -4.35 -11.41 14.90
C PHE A 187 -3.50 -10.39 15.68
N THR A 188 -2.46 -10.85 16.36
CA THR A 188 -1.54 -9.99 17.11
C THR A 188 -0.86 -8.97 16.18
N LEU A 189 -0.34 -9.43 15.04
CA LEU A 189 0.31 -8.55 14.06
C LEU A 189 -0.67 -7.59 13.40
N LEU A 190 -1.89 -8.03 13.09
CA LEU A 190 -2.94 -7.15 12.53
C LEU A 190 -3.33 -6.02 13.50
N VAL A 191 -3.42 -6.33 14.80
CA VAL A 191 -3.72 -5.31 15.83
C VAL A 191 -2.54 -4.35 16.03
N MET A 192 -1.32 -4.83 15.95
CA MET A 192 -0.12 -3.99 16.06
C MET A 192 0.13 -3.11 14.83
N THR A 193 -0.25 -3.56 13.65
CA THR A 193 0.06 -2.87 12.38
C THR A 193 -0.43 -1.41 12.33
N PRO A 194 -1.68 -1.06 12.70
CA PRO A 194 -2.13 0.34 12.70
C PRO A 194 -1.35 1.22 13.66
N THR A 195 -0.97 0.69 14.83
CA THR A 195 -0.20 1.45 15.83
C THR A 195 1.21 1.76 15.32
N VAL A 196 1.88 0.77 14.72
CA VAL A 196 3.19 0.95 14.07
C VAL A 196 3.10 1.96 12.92
N PHE A 197 2.10 1.82 12.06
CA PHE A 197 1.87 2.76 10.95
C PHE A 197 1.72 4.21 11.44
N LEU A 198 0.88 4.43 12.47
CA LEU A 198 0.67 5.75 13.04
C LEU A 198 1.90 6.28 13.77
N ALA A 199 2.66 5.42 14.45
CA ALA A 199 3.91 5.80 15.10
C ALA A 199 4.95 6.30 14.09
N ILE A 200 5.17 5.54 13.01
CA ILE A 200 6.09 5.94 11.92
C ILE A 200 5.63 7.25 11.28
N GLN A 201 4.33 7.41 11.06
CA GLN A 201 3.77 8.64 10.51
C GLN A 201 4.00 9.86 11.43
N ARG A 202 3.87 9.67 12.75
CA ARG A 202 4.14 10.74 13.73
C ARG A 202 5.61 11.11 13.77
N ILE A 203 6.51 10.13 13.81
CA ILE A 203 7.96 10.35 13.79
C ILE A 203 8.36 11.14 12.54
N GLN A 204 7.85 10.74 11.38
CA GLN A 204 8.09 11.46 10.13
C GLN A 204 7.60 12.91 10.17
N PHE A 205 6.47 13.16 10.83
CA PHE A 205 5.94 14.52 10.97
C PHE A 205 6.78 15.40 11.91
N LEU A 206 7.45 14.80 12.89
CA LEU A 206 8.33 15.52 13.83
C LEU A 206 9.72 15.80 13.24
N CYS A 207 10.16 15.00 12.26
CA CYS A 207 11.47 15.13 11.60
C CYS A 207 11.48 16.06 10.37
N LEU A 208 10.32 16.52 9.90
CA LEU A 208 10.14 17.39 8.74
C LEU A 208 9.49 18.71 9.11
#